data_2d3cc04dc541de73bb60fec84170dc80
#
_entry.id   2d3cc04dc541de73bb60fec84170dc80
#
_cell.length_a   1.000
_cell.length_b   1.000
_cell.length_c   1.000
_cell.angle_alpha   90.00
_cell.angle_beta   90.00
_cell.angle_gamma   90.00
#
_symmetry.space_group_name_H-M   'P 1'
#
loop_
_entity.id
_entity.type
_entity.pdbx_description
1 polymer ?
#
loop_
_entity_poly.entity_id
_entity_poly.type
_entity_poly.pdbx_seq_one_letter_code
_entity_poly.pdbx_strand_id
1 'polypeptide(L)'
;MKLSSSVLRLAWAAVEETSPRDLLTLSDTMLVKLLLQRVDRNILLSSEEVGALSSYLNSRVLLIRDLAEARLRLTPQTARSISAC
;
A
#
# COMPACT_ATOMS: atom_id res chain seq x y z
N MET A 1 21.51 3.72 1.53
CA MET A 1 20.50 4.10 0.53
C MET A 1 19.28 4.70 1.18
N LYS A 2 18.86 5.79 0.66
CA LYS A 2 17.76 6.50 1.25
C LYS A 2 16.63 6.73 0.29
N LEU A 3 15.41 6.61 0.83
CA LEU A 3 14.23 6.94 0.06
C LEU A 3 13.82 8.36 0.39
N SER A 4 13.47 9.12 -0.63
CA SER A 4 13.01 10.48 -0.39
C SER A 4 11.62 10.43 0.23
N SER A 5 11.25 11.50 0.92
CA SER A 5 9.91 11.54 1.49
C SER A 5 8.84 11.56 0.41
N SER A 6 9.16 12.09 -0.76
CA SER A 6 8.21 12.05 -1.88
C SER A 6 7.92 10.62 -2.29
N VAL A 7 8.95 9.79 -2.39
CA VAL A 7 8.77 8.39 -2.78
C VAL A 7 7.96 7.66 -1.72
N LEU A 8 8.28 7.89 -0.46
CA LEU A 8 7.55 7.23 0.62
C LEU A 8 6.09 7.65 0.64
N ARG A 9 5.85 8.92 0.41
CA ARG A 9 4.48 9.42 0.38
C ARG A 9 3.69 8.78 -0.75
N LEU A 10 4.31 8.65 -1.91
CA LEU A 10 3.66 7.99 -3.03
C LEU A 10 3.40 6.53 -2.75
N ALA A 11 4.32 5.87 -2.07
CA ALA A 11 4.14 4.47 -1.72
C ALA A 11 2.92 4.29 -0.81
N TRP A 12 2.79 5.12 0.20
CA TRP A 12 1.64 5.03 1.09
C TRP A 12 0.34 5.45 0.42
N ALA A 13 0.41 6.41 -0.52
CA ALA A 13 -0.74 6.74 -1.32
C ALA A 13 -1.18 5.56 -2.17
N ALA A 14 -0.21 4.82 -2.71
CA ALA A 14 -0.52 3.63 -3.50
C ALA A 14 -1.21 2.58 -2.63
N VAL A 15 -0.77 2.44 -1.39
CA VAL A 15 -1.42 1.51 -0.46
C VAL A 15 -2.88 1.91 -0.26
N GLU A 16 -3.11 3.20 -0.07
CA GLU A 16 -4.46 3.68 0.16
C GLU A 16 -5.35 3.54 -1.05
N GLU A 17 -4.78 3.66 -2.24
CA GLU A 17 -5.54 3.52 -3.47
C GLU A 17 -5.86 2.09 -3.81
N THR A 18 -5.10 1.16 -3.25
CA THR A 18 -5.31 -0.26 -3.54
C THR A 18 -6.43 -0.78 -2.67
N SER A 19 -7.26 -1.62 -3.27
CA SER A 19 -8.38 -2.24 -2.54
C SER A 19 -7.85 -3.02 -1.33
N PRO A 20 -8.50 -2.91 -0.17
CA PRO A 20 -8.06 -3.70 0.98
C PRO A 20 -8.06 -5.19 0.71
N ARG A 21 -8.99 -5.68 -0.10
CA ARG A 21 -9.00 -7.08 -0.45
C ARG A 21 -7.74 -7.50 -1.18
N ASP A 22 -7.32 -6.67 -2.13
CA ASP A 22 -6.08 -6.96 -2.86
C ASP A 22 -4.89 -6.96 -1.92
N LEU A 23 -4.87 -6.03 -0.99
CA LEU A 23 -3.77 -5.97 -0.04
C LEU A 23 -3.71 -7.21 0.85
N LEU A 24 -4.85 -7.85 1.07
CA LEU A 24 -4.91 -9.02 1.93
C LEU A 24 -4.76 -10.33 1.18
N THR A 25 -5.09 -10.36 -0.11
CA THR A 25 -5.08 -11.62 -0.85
C THR A 25 -3.81 -11.87 -1.65
N LEU A 26 -3.11 -10.82 -2.03
CA LEU A 26 -1.89 -10.98 -2.81
C LEU A 26 -0.77 -11.52 -1.94
N SER A 27 0.10 -12.33 -2.53
CA SER A 27 1.29 -12.76 -1.82
C SER A 27 2.18 -11.56 -1.56
N ASP A 28 3.12 -11.71 -0.63
CA ASP A 28 4.02 -10.61 -0.30
C ASP A 28 4.74 -10.08 -1.53
N THR A 29 5.24 -10.99 -2.35
CA THR A 29 5.97 -10.60 -3.56
C THR A 29 5.08 -9.82 -4.52
N MET A 30 3.88 -10.34 -4.75
CA MET A 30 2.97 -9.67 -5.68
C MET A 30 2.49 -8.34 -5.14
N LEU A 31 2.27 -8.27 -3.85
CA LEU A 31 1.86 -7.03 -3.21
C LEU A 31 2.91 -5.96 -3.40
N VAL A 32 4.16 -6.30 -3.12
CA VAL A 32 5.26 -5.34 -3.28
C VAL A 32 5.37 -4.91 -4.74
N LYS A 33 5.26 -5.86 -5.66
CA LYS A 33 5.33 -5.54 -7.09
C LYS A 33 4.24 -4.58 -7.50
N LEU A 34 3.04 -4.82 -7.05
CA LEU A 34 1.92 -3.96 -7.39
C LEU A 34 2.17 -2.54 -6.91
N LEU A 35 2.62 -2.41 -5.67
CA LEU A 35 2.85 -1.09 -5.10
C LEU A 35 3.98 -0.38 -5.81
N LEU A 36 5.03 -1.12 -6.18
CA LEU A 36 6.13 -0.53 -6.94
C LEU A 36 5.64 0.00 -8.27
N GLN A 37 4.79 -0.75 -8.95
CA GLN A 37 4.25 -0.32 -10.23
C GLN A 37 3.46 0.97 -10.10
N ARG A 38 2.68 1.06 -9.05
CA ARG A 38 1.86 2.25 -8.86
C ARG A 38 2.69 3.48 -8.56
N VAL A 39 3.76 3.31 -7.79
CA VAL A 39 4.66 4.43 -7.54
C VAL A 39 5.38 4.83 -8.82
N ASP A 40 5.82 3.82 -9.57
CA ASP A 40 6.56 4.07 -10.80
C ASP A 40 5.73 4.83 -11.84
N ARG A 41 4.43 4.68 -11.80
CA ARG A 41 3.56 5.43 -12.71
C ARG A 41 3.59 6.92 -12.46
N ASN A 42 3.80 7.29 -11.22
CA ASN A 42 3.80 8.70 -10.85
C ASN A 42 5.16 9.34 -11.01
N ILE A 43 6.21 8.60 -10.71
CA ILE A 43 7.58 9.08 -10.91
C ILE A 43 8.43 7.91 -11.35
N LEU A 44 9.43 8.21 -12.16
CA LEU A 44 10.36 7.17 -12.57
C LEU A 44 11.32 6.87 -11.44
N LEU A 45 11.44 5.61 -11.11
CA LEU A 45 12.34 5.17 -10.05
C LEU A 45 13.63 4.64 -10.67
N SER A 46 14.76 5.01 -10.07
CA SER A 46 16.02 4.43 -10.48
C SER A 46 16.10 3.00 -9.95
N SER A 47 17.06 2.24 -10.44
CA SER A 47 17.27 0.86 -9.96
C SER A 47 17.48 0.84 -8.46
N GLU A 48 18.25 1.79 -7.96
CA GLU A 48 18.51 1.86 -6.53
C GLU A 48 17.25 2.15 -5.75
N GLU A 49 16.43 3.05 -6.27
CA GLU A 49 15.19 3.40 -5.60
C GLU A 49 14.22 2.23 -5.60
N VAL A 50 14.16 1.49 -6.70
CA VAL A 50 13.31 0.30 -6.75
C VAL A 50 13.74 -0.70 -5.69
N GLY A 51 15.05 -0.94 -5.60
CA GLY A 51 15.56 -1.88 -4.61
C GLY A 51 15.29 -1.42 -3.19
N ALA A 52 15.54 -0.14 -2.92
CA ALA A 52 15.33 0.39 -1.57
C ALA A 52 13.85 0.38 -1.21
N LEU A 53 13.00 0.76 -2.15
CA LEU A 53 11.57 0.78 -1.88
C LEU A 53 11.02 -0.63 -1.72
N SER A 54 11.51 -1.57 -2.51
CA SER A 54 11.11 -2.96 -2.40
C SER A 54 11.44 -3.49 -1.01
N SER A 55 12.65 -3.25 -0.53
CA SER A 55 13.05 -3.64 0.81
C SER A 55 12.17 -3.00 1.87
N TYR A 56 11.91 -1.72 1.71
CA TYR A 56 11.08 -1.00 2.65
C TYR A 56 9.67 -1.61 2.71
N LEU A 57 9.07 -1.84 1.55
CA LEU A 57 7.73 -2.39 1.50
C LEU A 57 7.68 -3.80 2.06
N ASN A 58 8.70 -4.61 1.77
CA ASN A 58 8.75 -5.95 2.34
C ASN A 58 8.77 -5.91 3.87
N SER A 59 9.45 -4.95 4.45
CA SER A 59 9.51 -4.85 5.89
C SER A 59 8.21 -4.28 6.49
N ARG A 60 7.34 -3.74 5.65
CA ARG A 60 6.08 -3.14 6.11
C ARG A 60 4.86 -3.94 5.71
N VAL A 61 5.03 -5.12 5.15
CA VAL A 61 3.90 -5.89 4.65
C VAL A 61 2.89 -6.16 5.76
N LEU A 62 3.35 -6.53 6.93
CA LEU A 62 2.42 -6.82 8.03
C LEU A 62 1.62 -5.58 8.42
N LEU A 63 2.28 -4.44 8.46
CA LEU A 63 1.59 -3.20 8.78
C LEU A 63 0.57 -2.86 7.69
N ILE A 64 0.95 -3.04 6.44
CA ILE A 64 0.04 -2.78 5.32
C ILE A 64 -1.19 -3.66 5.43
N ARG A 65 -1.02 -4.93 5.75
CA ARG A 65 -2.14 -5.84 5.89
C ARG A 65 -3.01 -5.48 7.09
N ASP A 66 -2.38 -5.07 8.18
CA ASP A 66 -3.14 -4.63 9.35
C ASP A 66 -4.02 -3.42 9.02
N LEU A 67 -3.45 -2.47 8.28
CA LEU A 67 -4.21 -1.30 7.87
C LEU A 67 -5.34 -1.68 6.94
N ALA A 68 -5.10 -2.64 6.05
CA ALA A 68 -6.13 -3.11 5.13
C ALA A 68 -7.28 -3.75 5.90
N GLU A 69 -6.96 -4.56 6.89
CA GLU A 69 -8.00 -5.18 7.70
C GLU A 69 -8.82 -4.14 8.45
N ALA A 70 -8.15 -3.14 8.98
CA ALA A 70 -8.85 -2.08 9.68
C ALA A 70 -9.80 -1.36 8.74
N ARG A 71 -9.37 -1.10 7.52
CA ARG A 71 -10.22 -0.45 6.53
C ARG A 71 -11.44 -1.29 6.21
N LEU A 72 -11.27 -2.59 6.09
CA LEU A 72 -12.40 -3.47 5.80
C LEU A 72 -13.40 -3.47 6.94
N ARG A 73 -12.91 -3.43 8.17
CA ARG A 73 -13.80 -3.43 9.31
C ARG A 73 -14.56 -2.12 9.46
N LEU A 74 -13.86 -1.03 9.21
CA LEU A 74 -14.44 0.28 9.46
C LEU A 74 -15.34 0.74 8.33
N THR A 75 -14.89 0.56 7.10
CA THR A 75 -15.58 1.15 5.96
C THR A 75 -17.00 0.66 5.79
N PRO A 76 -17.25 -0.63 5.72
CA PRO A 76 -18.61 -1.11 5.52
C PRO A 76 -19.50 -0.76 6.69
N GLN A 77 -18.96 -0.87 7.88
CA GLN A 77 -19.75 -0.58 9.06
C GLN A 77 -20.16 0.86 9.12
N THR A 78 -19.24 1.72 8.79
CA THR A 78 -19.51 3.14 8.81
C THR A 78 -20.67 3.47 7.88
N ALA A 79 -20.57 3.00 6.66
CA ALA A 79 -21.60 3.27 5.69
C ALA A 79 -22.93 2.71 6.14
N ARG A 80 -22.91 1.53 6.68
CA ARG A 80 -24.13 0.88 7.08
C ARG A 80 -24.75 1.53 8.29
N SER A 81 -23.93 1.91 9.23
CA SER A 81 -24.43 2.57 10.42
C SER A 81 -25.18 3.82 10.08
N ILE A 82 -24.61 4.58 9.19
CA ILE A 82 -25.23 5.82 8.80
C ILE A 82 -26.57 5.55 8.18
N SER A 83 -26.64 4.59 7.30
CA SER A 83 -27.91 4.33 6.66
C SER A 83 -28.92 3.73 7.61
N ALA A 84 -28.45 3.00 8.58
CA ALA A 84 -29.38 2.41 9.53
C ALA A 84 -30.00 3.46 10.43
N CYS A 85 -29.27 4.50 10.66
CA CYS A 85 -29.81 5.57 11.46
C CYS A 85 -30.70 6.47 10.64
#